data_93d85c8e289d4965358ca5e61e0d90aa
#
_entry.id   93d85c8e289d4965358ca5e61e0d90aa
#
_cell.length_a   1.000
_cell.length_b   1.000
_cell.length_c   1.000
_cell.angle_alpha   90.00
_cell.angle_beta   90.00
_cell.angle_gamma   90.00
#
_symmetry.space_group_name_H-M   'P 1'
#
loop_
_entity.id
_entity.type
_entity.pdbx_description
1 polymer ?
#
loop_
_entity_poly.entity_id
_entity_poly.type
_entity_poly.pdbx_seq_one_letter_code
_entity_poly.pdbx_strand_id
1 'polypeptide(L)'
;MRLPVLLIAAVVMACVSSGDAPARPIWAPTIDNPYCAITTYVLPDLSEQAMSTMDADERPVIVINGLTVRQAHAYANFLMAHECCHHTLGHVANVHRRLGQLGPQPFFYIAPQLKGMELEADCCAVRMLKSKNDNESVEAGRVAMSQFGSSPTGAHYPTGDERADNIATCAAKD
;
A
#
# COMPACT_ATOMS: atom_id res chain seq x y z
N MET A 1 43.62 26.80 58.15
CA MET A 1 42.57 25.90 57.60
C MET A 1 41.81 26.63 56.48
N ARG A 2 42.06 26.28 55.23
CA ARG A 2 41.34 26.87 54.05
C ARG A 2 40.37 25.83 53.53
N LEU A 3 39.03 26.15 53.51
CA LEU A 3 38.03 25.30 52.92
C LEU A 3 38.09 25.42 51.37
N PRO A 4 37.92 24.35 50.63
CA PRO A 4 37.77 24.41 49.16
C PRO A 4 36.34 24.80 48.79
N VAL A 5 36.25 25.74 47.88
CA VAL A 5 34.98 26.14 47.22
C VAL A 5 34.64 25.10 46.18
N LEU A 6 33.51 24.41 46.35
CA LEU A 6 32.95 23.47 45.39
C LEU A 6 32.22 24.27 44.29
N LEU A 7 32.76 24.25 43.05
CA LEU A 7 32.10 24.76 41.85
C LEU A 7 31.08 23.69 41.36
N ILE A 8 29.82 24.00 41.52
CA ILE A 8 28.74 23.19 40.93
C ILE A 8 28.57 23.65 39.47
N ALA A 9 29.03 22.84 38.54
CA ALA A 9 28.80 23.04 37.13
C ALA A 9 27.34 22.61 36.81
N ALA A 10 26.47 23.59 36.50
CA ALA A 10 25.13 23.32 36.00
C ALA A 10 25.23 22.85 34.53
N VAL A 11 24.97 21.57 34.30
CA VAL A 11 24.78 21.03 32.94
C VAL A 11 23.40 21.47 32.44
N VAL A 12 23.39 22.47 31.56
CA VAL A 12 22.18 22.84 30.80
C VAL A 12 21.99 21.79 29.73
N MET A 13 21.04 20.88 29.96
CA MET A 13 20.59 19.90 28.98
C MET A 13 19.69 20.62 27.98
N ALA A 14 20.26 21.01 26.84
CA ALA A 14 19.49 21.54 25.71
C ALA A 14 18.59 20.43 25.18
N CYS A 15 17.28 20.51 25.43
CA CYS A 15 16.27 19.74 24.72
C CYS A 15 16.30 20.18 23.27
N VAL A 16 16.98 19.39 22.42
CA VAL A 16 16.85 19.51 20.96
C VAL A 16 15.45 19.01 20.64
N SER A 17 14.51 19.92 20.46
CA SER A 17 13.22 19.61 19.86
C SER A 17 13.53 19.10 18.45
N SER A 18 13.31 17.81 18.23
CA SER A 18 13.25 17.23 16.89
C SER A 18 12.05 17.89 16.21
N GLY A 19 12.27 19.04 15.57
CA GLY A 19 11.28 19.66 14.72
C GLY A 19 10.99 18.67 13.59
N ASP A 20 9.77 18.13 13.55
CA ASP A 20 9.27 17.39 12.41
C ASP A 20 9.50 18.27 11.19
N ALA A 21 10.44 17.86 10.33
CA ALA A 21 10.61 18.54 9.06
C ALA A 21 9.27 18.40 8.32
N PRO A 22 8.70 19.51 7.81
CA PRO A 22 7.45 19.44 7.07
C PRO A 22 7.60 18.41 5.97
N ALA A 23 6.64 17.47 5.91
CA ALA A 23 6.63 16.44 4.87
C ALA A 23 6.79 17.15 3.51
N ARG A 24 7.89 16.87 2.80
CA ARG A 24 8.12 17.46 1.49
C ARG A 24 7.00 16.99 0.57
N PRO A 25 6.36 17.88 -0.19
CA PRO A 25 5.39 17.44 -1.19
C PRO A 25 6.07 16.43 -2.10
N ILE A 26 5.42 15.31 -2.33
CA ILE A 26 5.93 14.25 -3.22
C ILE A 26 5.87 14.80 -4.64
N TRP A 27 6.99 15.27 -5.17
CA TRP A 27 7.15 15.65 -6.57
C TRP A 27 7.41 14.39 -7.40
N ALA A 28 6.43 13.50 -7.44
CA ALA A 28 6.49 12.30 -8.26
C ALA A 28 5.62 12.51 -9.51
N PRO A 29 6.04 12.02 -10.68
CA PRO A 29 5.20 12.02 -11.85
C PRO A 29 3.94 11.22 -11.59
N THR A 30 2.83 11.66 -12.20
CA THR A 30 1.55 10.96 -12.15
C THR A 30 1.26 10.28 -13.48
N ILE A 31 0.45 9.23 -13.44
CA ILE A 31 -0.12 8.60 -14.63
C ILE A 31 -1.64 8.60 -14.52
N ASP A 32 -2.31 8.56 -15.67
CA ASP A 32 -3.74 8.35 -15.71
C ASP A 32 -4.08 6.95 -15.21
N ASN A 33 -5.06 6.88 -14.30
CA ASN A 33 -5.59 5.63 -13.82
C ASN A 33 -7.01 5.43 -14.41
N PRO A 34 -7.17 4.50 -15.36
CA PRO A 34 -8.45 4.34 -16.04
C PRO A 34 -9.53 3.64 -15.18
N TYR A 35 -9.18 3.19 -13.98
CA TYR A 35 -10.07 2.41 -13.12
C TYR A 35 -10.74 3.24 -12.03
N CYS A 36 -10.11 4.33 -11.58
CA CYS A 36 -10.71 5.27 -10.62
C CYS A 36 -10.08 6.66 -10.73
N ALA A 37 -10.80 7.68 -10.24
CA ALA A 37 -10.33 9.06 -10.22
C ALA A 37 -9.40 9.37 -9.03
N ILE A 38 -8.51 8.42 -8.68
CA ILE A 38 -7.55 8.59 -7.59
C ILE A 38 -6.19 8.91 -8.19
N THR A 39 -5.54 9.95 -7.67
CA THR A 39 -4.20 10.34 -8.13
C THR A 39 -3.23 9.18 -7.98
N THR A 40 -2.63 8.77 -9.09
CA THR A 40 -1.67 7.66 -9.14
C THR A 40 -0.27 8.19 -9.42
N TYR A 41 0.61 8.09 -8.43
CA TYR A 41 2.01 8.50 -8.52
C TYR A 41 2.89 7.34 -8.96
N VAL A 42 3.91 7.65 -9.76
CA VAL A 42 4.92 6.68 -10.21
C VAL A 42 6.22 6.94 -9.46
N LEU A 43 6.65 5.99 -8.65
CA LEU A 43 7.93 6.07 -7.93
C LEU A 43 8.93 5.06 -8.50
N PRO A 44 10.14 5.52 -8.90
CA PRO A 44 11.15 4.62 -9.50
C PRO A 44 11.69 3.59 -8.52
N ASP A 45 11.77 3.94 -7.22
CA ASP A 45 12.44 3.15 -6.18
C ASP A 45 11.45 2.61 -5.13
N LEU A 46 10.18 2.43 -5.50
CA LEU A 46 9.20 1.81 -4.62
C LEU A 46 9.56 0.34 -4.40
N SER A 47 9.66 -0.11 -3.15
CA SER A 47 9.96 -1.52 -2.82
C SER A 47 8.81 -2.46 -3.17
N GLU A 48 7.59 -1.99 -2.99
CA GLU A 48 6.37 -2.67 -3.39
C GLU A 48 6.09 -2.46 -4.88
N GLN A 49 5.27 -3.33 -5.47
CA GLN A 49 4.85 -3.16 -6.86
C GLN A 49 3.83 -2.01 -7.00
N ALA A 50 2.91 -1.90 -6.06
CA ALA A 50 1.97 -0.79 -5.89
C ALA A 50 1.48 -0.75 -4.45
N MET A 51 0.86 0.36 -4.07
CA MET A 51 0.18 0.51 -2.78
C MET A 51 -0.89 1.60 -2.84
N SER A 52 -1.97 1.39 -2.12
CA SER A 52 -3.00 2.37 -1.83
C SER A 52 -2.81 2.95 -0.43
N THR A 53 -2.86 4.27 -0.32
CA THR A 53 -2.63 4.98 0.94
C THR A 53 -3.36 6.32 0.98
N MET A 54 -3.18 7.07 2.06
CA MET A 54 -3.57 8.49 2.17
C MET A 54 -2.34 9.36 2.13
N ASP A 55 -2.43 10.54 1.50
CA ASP A 55 -1.39 11.56 1.58
C ASP A 55 -1.45 12.33 2.92
N ALA A 56 -0.56 13.32 3.09
CA ALA A 56 -0.48 14.12 4.31
C ALA A 56 -1.74 14.97 4.57
N ASP A 57 -2.56 15.20 3.55
CA ASP A 57 -3.84 15.91 3.64
C ASP A 57 -5.04 14.94 3.75
N GLU A 58 -4.77 13.67 4.10
CA GLU A 58 -5.77 12.59 4.19
C GLU A 58 -6.55 12.32 2.89
N ARG A 59 -5.97 12.67 1.72
CA ARG A 59 -6.56 12.38 0.42
C ARG A 59 -6.12 10.99 -0.07
N PRO A 60 -7.02 10.21 -0.67
CA PRO A 60 -6.67 8.90 -1.23
C PRO A 60 -5.67 9.06 -2.38
N VAL A 61 -4.60 8.27 -2.34
CA VAL A 61 -3.59 8.21 -3.38
C VAL A 61 -3.17 6.77 -3.64
N ILE A 62 -2.74 6.51 -4.86
CA ILE A 62 -2.13 5.25 -5.28
C ILE A 62 -0.68 5.56 -5.66
N VAL A 63 0.22 4.66 -5.29
CA VAL A 63 1.62 4.74 -5.67
C VAL A 63 1.99 3.45 -6.40
N ILE A 64 2.65 3.54 -7.55
CA ILE A 64 3.04 2.38 -8.35
C ILE A 64 4.52 2.43 -8.72
N ASN A 65 5.15 1.26 -8.76
CA ASN A 65 6.56 1.12 -9.12
C ASN A 65 6.78 1.45 -10.61
N GLY A 66 7.72 2.35 -10.87
CA GLY A 66 7.99 2.83 -12.22
C GLY A 66 8.60 1.78 -13.16
N LEU A 67 9.28 0.75 -12.63
CA LEU A 67 9.76 -0.37 -13.47
C LEU A 67 8.58 -1.22 -13.93
N THR A 68 7.64 -1.52 -13.05
CA THR A 68 6.42 -2.28 -13.38
C THR A 68 5.61 -1.58 -14.45
N VAL A 69 5.42 -0.26 -14.34
CA VAL A 69 4.72 0.53 -15.36
C VAL A 69 5.40 0.44 -16.73
N ARG A 70 6.74 0.47 -16.78
CA ARG A 70 7.48 0.46 -18.04
C ARG A 70 7.65 -0.92 -18.67
N GLN A 71 7.73 -1.98 -17.86
CA GLN A 71 8.14 -3.31 -18.33
C GLN A 71 7.03 -4.35 -18.35
N ALA A 72 5.94 -4.09 -17.62
CA ALA A 72 4.85 -5.06 -17.44
C ALA A 72 3.48 -4.36 -17.46
N HIS A 73 3.12 -3.76 -18.61
CA HIS A 73 1.92 -2.91 -18.72
C HIS A 73 0.63 -3.60 -18.29
N ALA A 74 0.40 -4.83 -18.72
CA ALA A 74 -0.80 -5.58 -18.33
C ALA A 74 -0.85 -5.84 -16.82
N TYR A 75 0.29 -6.16 -16.21
CA TYR A 75 0.37 -6.31 -14.76
C TYR A 75 0.22 -4.97 -14.03
N ALA A 76 0.78 -3.88 -14.56
CA ALA A 76 0.57 -2.54 -14.00
C ALA A 76 -0.92 -2.14 -14.02
N ASN A 77 -1.65 -2.48 -15.07
CA ASN A 77 -3.09 -2.27 -15.15
C ASN A 77 -3.84 -3.08 -14.08
N PHE A 78 -3.48 -4.36 -13.89
CA PHE A 78 -4.06 -5.16 -12.81
C PHE A 78 -3.82 -4.51 -11.44
N LEU A 79 -2.59 -4.07 -11.18
CA LEU A 79 -2.24 -3.38 -9.92
C LEU A 79 -3.03 -2.09 -9.74
N MET A 80 -3.15 -1.24 -10.77
CA MET A 80 -3.94 -0.01 -10.69
C MET A 80 -5.41 -0.29 -10.35
N ALA A 81 -6.01 -1.32 -10.96
CA ALA A 81 -7.37 -1.73 -10.65
C ALA A 81 -7.48 -2.28 -9.21
N HIS A 82 -6.51 -3.08 -8.77
CA HIS A 82 -6.44 -3.64 -7.42
C HIS A 82 -6.33 -2.53 -6.34
N GLU A 83 -5.44 -1.58 -6.53
CA GLU A 83 -5.26 -0.46 -5.60
C GLU A 83 -6.50 0.47 -5.59
N CYS A 84 -7.14 0.68 -6.74
CA CYS A 84 -8.44 1.36 -6.80
C CYS A 84 -9.50 0.65 -5.94
N CYS A 85 -9.49 -0.69 -5.96
CA CYS A 85 -10.44 -1.47 -5.17
C CYS A 85 -10.21 -1.34 -3.67
N HIS A 86 -8.97 -1.23 -3.20
CA HIS A 86 -8.71 -0.97 -1.79
C HIS A 86 -9.35 0.35 -1.32
N HIS A 87 -9.36 1.37 -2.13
CA HIS A 87 -10.05 2.63 -1.81
C HIS A 87 -11.56 2.50 -1.93
N THR A 88 -12.08 1.96 -3.03
CA THR A 88 -13.53 1.90 -3.30
C THR A 88 -14.27 0.94 -2.35
N LEU A 89 -13.61 -0.10 -1.86
CA LEU A 89 -14.12 -1.02 -0.83
C LEU A 89 -13.92 -0.48 0.60
N GLY A 90 -13.23 0.67 0.74
CA GLY A 90 -13.01 1.31 2.04
C GLY A 90 -11.93 0.64 2.89
N HIS A 91 -11.11 -0.25 2.33
CA HIS A 91 -10.05 -0.96 3.05
C HIS A 91 -9.05 0.02 3.67
N VAL A 92 -8.54 0.99 2.87
CA VAL A 92 -7.58 2.01 3.34
C VAL A 92 -8.16 2.83 4.48
N ALA A 93 -9.38 3.36 4.32
CA ALA A 93 -10.04 4.16 5.35
C ALA A 93 -10.30 3.36 6.63
N ASN A 94 -10.62 2.05 6.50
CA ASN A 94 -10.84 1.15 7.62
C ASN A 94 -9.55 0.90 8.41
N VAL A 95 -8.47 0.59 7.71
CA VAL A 95 -7.14 0.38 8.31
C VAL A 95 -6.67 1.65 8.99
N HIS A 96 -6.72 2.80 8.31
CA HIS A 96 -6.33 4.09 8.86
C HIS A 96 -7.08 4.42 10.16
N ARG A 97 -8.41 4.29 10.15
CA ARG A 97 -9.24 4.54 11.34
C ARG A 97 -8.88 3.63 12.51
N ARG A 98 -8.64 2.34 12.26
CA ARG A 98 -8.28 1.38 13.31
C ARG A 98 -6.90 1.63 13.87
N LEU A 99 -5.93 1.98 13.02
CA LEU A 99 -4.58 2.36 13.46
C LEU A 99 -4.63 3.55 14.43
N GLY A 100 -5.46 4.57 14.14
CA GLY A 100 -5.66 5.72 15.02
C GLY A 100 -6.32 5.38 16.36
N GLN A 101 -7.12 4.31 16.44
CA GLN A 101 -7.85 3.90 17.64
C GLN A 101 -7.11 2.94 18.56
N LEU A 102 -6.23 2.10 18.01
CA LEU A 102 -5.64 0.95 18.73
C LEU A 102 -4.26 1.23 19.37
N GLY A 103 -3.68 2.42 19.18
CA GLY A 103 -2.37 2.76 19.75
C GLY A 103 -1.23 1.92 19.14
N PRO A 104 -0.10 1.72 19.84
CA PRO A 104 1.16 1.22 19.25
C PRO A 104 1.20 -0.27 18.86
N GLN A 105 0.13 -1.06 19.07
CA GLN A 105 0.06 -2.48 18.66
C GLN A 105 -1.10 -2.81 17.70
N PRO A 106 -1.33 -2.01 16.66
CA PRO A 106 -2.52 -2.19 15.81
C PRO A 106 -2.42 -3.40 14.88
N PHE A 107 -1.22 -3.79 14.48
CA PHE A 107 -0.99 -4.80 13.44
C PHE A 107 -1.55 -6.18 13.79
N PHE A 108 -1.46 -6.60 15.05
CA PHE A 108 -1.93 -7.92 15.50
C PHE A 108 -3.45 -8.10 15.34
N TYR A 109 -4.21 -7.00 15.50
CA TYR A 109 -5.66 -7.02 15.39
C TYR A 109 -6.18 -6.87 13.96
N ILE A 110 -5.35 -6.32 13.06
CA ILE A 110 -5.72 -6.07 11.65
C ILE A 110 -5.29 -7.22 10.75
N ALA A 111 -4.20 -7.91 11.10
CA ALA A 111 -3.60 -8.98 10.30
C ALA A 111 -4.60 -10.03 9.75
N PRO A 112 -5.55 -10.57 10.54
CA PRO A 112 -6.52 -11.54 10.02
C PRO A 112 -7.44 -10.96 8.94
N GLN A 113 -7.64 -9.62 8.94
CA GLN A 113 -8.53 -8.94 8.00
C GLN A 113 -7.80 -8.59 6.70
N LEU A 114 -6.47 -8.38 6.76
CA LEU A 114 -5.68 -8.05 5.57
C LEU A 114 -5.80 -9.13 4.50
N LYS A 115 -5.79 -10.39 4.90
CA LYS A 115 -5.97 -11.53 3.99
C LYS A 115 -7.30 -11.44 3.22
N GLY A 116 -8.40 -11.16 3.92
CA GLY A 116 -9.72 -10.99 3.30
C GLY A 116 -9.77 -9.79 2.37
N MET A 117 -9.19 -8.65 2.78
CA MET A 117 -9.13 -7.43 1.99
C MET A 117 -8.39 -7.62 0.67
N GLU A 118 -7.29 -8.38 0.66
CA GLU A 118 -6.54 -8.68 -0.56
C GLU A 118 -7.38 -9.51 -1.55
N LEU A 119 -8.05 -10.56 -1.06
CA LEU A 119 -8.91 -11.41 -1.90
C LEU A 119 -10.13 -10.65 -2.44
N GLU A 120 -10.72 -9.76 -1.64
CA GLU A 120 -11.81 -8.88 -2.07
C GLU A 120 -11.34 -7.89 -3.13
N ALA A 121 -10.14 -7.29 -2.96
CA ALA A 121 -9.56 -6.35 -3.92
C ALA A 121 -9.20 -7.06 -5.23
N ASP A 122 -8.68 -8.29 -5.20
CA ASP A 122 -8.41 -9.09 -6.39
C ASP A 122 -9.69 -9.33 -7.20
N CYS A 123 -10.78 -9.77 -6.57
CA CYS A 123 -12.06 -9.98 -7.26
C CYS A 123 -12.69 -8.69 -7.79
N CYS A 124 -12.56 -7.60 -7.06
CA CYS A 124 -13.01 -6.29 -7.52
C CYS A 124 -12.20 -5.83 -8.74
N ALA A 125 -10.87 -6.00 -8.73
CA ALA A 125 -10.01 -5.69 -9.87
C ALA A 125 -10.37 -6.50 -11.12
N VAL A 126 -10.61 -7.80 -10.96
CA VAL A 126 -11.09 -8.66 -12.05
C VAL A 126 -12.36 -8.09 -12.69
N ARG A 127 -13.36 -7.72 -11.90
CA ARG A 127 -14.60 -7.14 -12.42
C ARG A 127 -14.36 -5.82 -13.16
N MET A 128 -13.51 -4.94 -12.61
CA MET A 128 -13.15 -3.67 -13.27
C MET A 128 -12.49 -3.91 -14.63
N LEU A 129 -11.52 -4.80 -14.70
CA LEU A 129 -10.78 -5.12 -15.92
C LEU A 129 -11.70 -5.76 -16.96
N LYS A 130 -12.51 -6.74 -16.56
CA LYS A 130 -13.47 -7.40 -17.46
C LYS A 130 -14.51 -6.43 -18.00
N SER A 131 -14.97 -5.47 -17.21
CA SER A 131 -15.89 -4.42 -17.70
C SER A 131 -15.29 -3.55 -18.82
N LYS A 132 -13.95 -3.55 -18.94
CA LYS A 132 -13.19 -2.88 -20.01
C LYS A 132 -12.69 -3.85 -21.08
N ASN A 133 -13.06 -5.12 -21.02
CA ASN A 133 -12.57 -6.22 -21.88
C ASN A 133 -11.05 -6.45 -21.78
N ASP A 134 -10.43 -6.08 -20.66
CA ASP A 134 -8.99 -6.22 -20.42
C ASP A 134 -8.68 -7.56 -19.75
N ASN A 135 -8.90 -8.66 -20.46
CA ASN A 135 -8.61 -9.99 -19.96
C ASN A 135 -7.09 -10.27 -19.87
N GLU A 136 -6.28 -9.56 -20.66
CA GLU A 136 -4.82 -9.66 -20.61
C GLU A 136 -4.30 -9.22 -19.23
N SER A 137 -4.80 -8.13 -18.70
CA SER A 137 -4.41 -7.63 -17.37
C SER A 137 -4.90 -8.56 -16.25
N VAL A 138 -6.06 -9.19 -16.37
CA VAL A 138 -6.52 -10.22 -15.43
C VAL A 138 -5.56 -11.38 -15.40
N GLU A 139 -5.18 -11.92 -16.58
CA GLU A 139 -4.25 -13.03 -16.66
C GLU A 139 -2.84 -12.65 -16.17
N ALA A 140 -2.37 -11.43 -16.47
CA ALA A 140 -1.09 -10.94 -15.97
C ALA A 140 -1.06 -10.88 -14.43
N GLY A 141 -2.15 -10.44 -13.80
CA GLY A 141 -2.31 -10.45 -12.34
C GLY A 141 -2.26 -11.88 -11.78
N ARG A 142 -3.02 -12.81 -12.37
CA ARG A 142 -3.05 -14.21 -11.95
C ARG A 142 -1.66 -14.86 -12.05
N VAL A 143 -0.97 -14.67 -13.18
CA VAL A 143 0.38 -15.19 -13.40
C VAL A 143 1.38 -14.60 -12.41
N ALA A 144 1.33 -13.29 -12.17
CA ALA A 144 2.22 -12.65 -11.21
C ALA A 144 2.02 -13.20 -9.80
N MET A 145 0.78 -13.41 -9.36
CA MET A 145 0.50 -14.02 -8.06
C MET A 145 1.00 -15.48 -8.00
N SER A 146 0.79 -16.29 -9.05
CA SER A 146 1.26 -17.67 -9.06
C SER A 146 2.78 -17.83 -8.91
N GLN A 147 3.57 -16.80 -9.26
CA GLN A 147 5.03 -16.83 -9.09
C GLN A 147 5.48 -16.83 -7.61
N PHE A 148 4.63 -16.37 -6.70
CA PHE A 148 4.88 -16.48 -5.27
C PHE A 148 4.61 -17.88 -4.72
N GLY A 149 3.84 -18.71 -5.43
CA GLY A 149 3.48 -20.07 -5.02
C GLY A 149 2.85 -20.09 -3.63
N SER A 150 3.32 -21.01 -2.78
CA SER A 150 2.86 -21.13 -1.39
C SER A 150 3.41 -20.06 -0.44
N SER A 151 4.24 -19.12 -0.93
CA SER A 151 4.74 -18.02 -0.12
C SER A 151 3.68 -16.91 0.00
N PRO A 152 3.54 -16.26 1.18
CA PRO A 152 2.71 -15.08 1.33
C PRO A 152 3.17 -13.94 0.41
N THR A 153 2.23 -13.20 -0.17
CA THR A 153 2.53 -12.04 -1.04
C THR A 153 2.92 -10.79 -0.25
N GLY A 154 2.81 -10.83 1.06
CA GLY A 154 3.21 -9.81 2.02
C GLY A 154 3.00 -10.29 3.45
N ALA A 155 3.46 -9.52 4.44
CA ALA A 155 3.23 -9.84 5.85
C ALA A 155 1.72 -9.91 6.15
N HIS A 156 1.25 -11.09 6.56
CA HIS A 156 -0.16 -11.36 6.85
C HIS A 156 -1.12 -11.37 5.63
N TYR A 157 -0.58 -11.44 4.42
CA TYR A 157 -1.35 -11.53 3.19
C TYR A 157 -1.59 -13.00 2.80
N PRO A 158 -2.51 -13.27 1.85
CA PRO A 158 -2.67 -14.59 1.28
C PRO A 158 -1.39 -15.05 0.59
N THR A 159 -1.26 -16.35 0.40
CA THR A 159 -0.21 -16.91 -0.48
C THR A 159 -0.47 -16.55 -1.93
N GLY A 160 0.58 -16.62 -2.75
CA GLY A 160 0.44 -16.40 -4.18
C GLY A 160 -0.56 -17.37 -4.82
N ASP A 161 -0.53 -18.64 -4.42
CA ASP A 161 -1.49 -19.66 -4.91
C ASP A 161 -2.93 -19.31 -4.54
N GLU A 162 -3.19 -18.90 -3.28
CA GLU A 162 -4.54 -18.47 -2.86
C GLU A 162 -5.04 -17.26 -3.66
N ARG A 163 -4.17 -16.29 -3.95
CA ARG A 163 -4.55 -15.12 -4.77
C ARG A 163 -4.77 -15.50 -6.23
N ALA A 164 -3.90 -16.29 -6.83
CA ALA A 164 -4.04 -16.76 -8.21
C ALA A 164 -5.33 -17.54 -8.42
N ASP A 165 -5.67 -18.45 -7.50
CA ASP A 165 -6.91 -19.23 -7.54
C ASP A 165 -8.14 -18.34 -7.34
N ASN A 166 -8.06 -17.35 -6.47
CA ASN A 166 -9.12 -16.37 -6.25
C ASN A 166 -9.39 -15.53 -7.50
N ILE A 167 -8.34 -15.02 -8.16
CA ILE A 167 -8.43 -14.28 -9.41
C ILE A 167 -9.10 -15.15 -10.49
N ALA A 168 -8.65 -16.40 -10.67
CA ALA A 168 -9.23 -17.31 -11.63
C ALA A 168 -10.71 -17.60 -11.34
N THR A 169 -11.06 -17.81 -10.06
CA THR A 169 -12.44 -18.06 -9.64
C THR A 169 -13.34 -16.86 -9.90
N CYS A 170 -12.86 -15.63 -9.64
CA CYS A 170 -13.61 -14.42 -9.90
C CYS A 170 -13.76 -14.15 -11.40
N ALA A 171 -12.72 -14.46 -12.21
CA ALA A 171 -12.77 -14.32 -13.64
C ALA A 171 -13.76 -15.29 -14.32
N ALA A 172 -14.02 -16.44 -13.72
CA ALA A 172 -14.96 -17.45 -14.26
C ALA A 172 -16.43 -17.15 -13.92
N LYS A 173 -16.71 -16.28 -12.94
CA LYS A 173 -18.09 -15.97 -12.50
C LYS A 173 -18.76 -14.84 -13.28
N ASP A 174 -17.97 -13.99 -13.90
CA ASP A 174 -18.40 -12.80 -14.68
C ASP A 174 -18.21 -13.01 -16.18
#